data_1f2e09ffe776ea78e03f0aaa95ff15ba
#
_entry.id   1f2e09ffe776ea78e03f0aaa95ff15ba
#
_cell.length_a   1.000
_cell.length_b   1.000
_cell.length_c   1.000
_cell.angle_alpha   90.00
_cell.angle_beta   90.00
_cell.angle_gamma   90.00
#
_symmetry.space_group_name_H-M   'P 1'
#
loop_
_entity.id
_entity.type
_entity.pdbx_description
1 polymer ?
#
loop_
_entity_poly.entity_id
_entity_poly.type
_entity_poly.pdbx_seq_one_letter_code
_entity_poly.pdbx_strand_id
1 'polypeptide(L)'
;MTKWITRLNASAYNQQYDAIQIVSKNVAESAKKLGFQELNLIGYDNINNNQSRRHNIQEAVLGVVQPGDLVVVQFPMWTHLNFQAEFFDYIKRIESVRMVALIHDIPTWMFTQDDDYDRENDFWLNQLKKFDLIMVGNDKMGHKLQEDGVSVPMVAMRIWDYLYQGPHRDKTFQKKLYYVSGRDIVDLDYQASTPLYFYNKSVSDDVTSNGSVVWLGRQPSDDIVSQIDGGFGIVVSENIKEKSNMNFVFYNQYNNPTKLSLYLAAGIPIIVSSKTAHAQMVIDQGIGLVIDDLNEIDNRLSRITAEDYQQMIKKIKPWQEAVSGGYFVTRSLMAMTRYLDLGLKEDLV
;
A
#
# COMPACT_ATOMS: atom_id res chain seq x y z
N MET A 1 -2.30 -20.02 22.37
CA MET A 1 -2.21 -19.53 20.99
C MET A 1 -1.69 -18.11 21.02
N THR A 2 -0.48 -17.91 20.54
CA THR A 2 0.10 -16.58 20.32
C THR A 2 -0.21 -16.14 18.89
N LYS A 3 -0.36 -14.83 18.68
CA LYS A 3 -0.54 -14.24 17.36
C LYS A 3 0.73 -13.52 16.96
N TRP A 4 1.28 -13.88 15.81
CA TRP A 4 2.51 -13.31 15.27
C TRP A 4 2.24 -12.56 13.99
N ILE A 5 2.99 -11.50 13.74
CA ILE A 5 3.01 -10.79 12.45
C ILE A 5 4.45 -10.54 12.03
N THR A 6 4.79 -10.86 10.78
CA THR A 6 6.12 -10.53 10.26
C THR A 6 6.25 -9.04 10.07
N ARG A 7 7.45 -8.51 10.29
CA ARG A 7 7.79 -7.14 9.97
C ARG A 7 9.14 -7.09 9.27
N LEU A 8 9.16 -6.52 8.08
CA LEU A 8 10.39 -6.21 7.40
C LEU A 8 11.04 -4.99 8.06
N ASN A 9 12.23 -5.19 8.61
CA ASN A 9 12.99 -4.14 9.29
C ASN A 9 14.34 -3.95 8.61
N ALA A 10 14.41 -3.02 7.67
CA ALA A 10 15.62 -2.68 6.96
C ALA A 10 16.37 -1.56 7.68
N SER A 11 16.98 -1.87 8.82
CA SER A 11 17.70 -0.88 9.65
C SER A 11 18.84 -0.18 8.93
N ALA A 12 19.39 -0.77 7.86
CA ALA A 12 20.46 -0.20 7.04
C ALA A 12 19.97 0.82 6.00
N TYR A 13 18.65 0.93 5.78
CA TYR A 13 18.06 1.83 4.80
C TYR A 13 17.26 2.93 5.48
N ASN A 14 17.10 4.06 4.79
CA ASN A 14 16.43 5.24 5.31
C ASN A 14 14.90 5.01 5.40
N GLN A 15 14.47 4.30 6.44
CA GLN A 15 13.11 3.76 6.63
C GLN A 15 11.99 4.79 6.53
N GLN A 16 12.27 6.05 6.87
CA GLN A 16 11.26 7.12 6.87
C GLN A 16 10.79 7.56 5.48
N TYR A 17 11.47 7.08 4.42
CA TYR A 17 11.16 7.46 3.03
C TYR A 17 10.72 6.27 2.16
N ASP A 18 10.78 5.06 2.69
CA ASP A 18 10.42 3.86 1.95
C ASP A 18 8.99 3.46 2.27
N ALA A 19 8.12 3.50 1.24
CA ALA A 19 6.71 3.17 1.38
C ALA A 19 6.48 1.76 1.95
N ILE A 20 7.31 0.77 1.54
CA ILE A 20 7.20 -0.61 2.03
C ILE A 20 7.48 -0.67 3.53
N GLN A 21 8.52 0.04 3.99
CA GLN A 21 8.87 0.10 5.42
C GLN A 21 7.79 0.80 6.24
N ILE A 22 7.26 1.92 5.73
CA ILE A 22 6.20 2.69 6.39
C ILE A 22 4.94 1.82 6.54
N VAL A 23 4.49 1.18 5.46
CA VAL A 23 3.27 0.35 5.48
C VAL A 23 3.48 -0.88 6.35
N SER A 24 4.59 -1.60 6.21
CA SER A 24 4.89 -2.78 7.04
C SER A 24 4.93 -2.44 8.54
N LYS A 25 5.49 -1.28 8.89
CA LYS A 25 5.47 -0.76 10.27
C LYS A 25 4.03 -0.45 10.72
N ASN A 26 3.25 0.30 9.93
CA ASN A 26 1.89 0.69 10.29
C ASN A 26 0.98 -0.53 10.49
N VAL A 27 1.15 -1.56 9.65
CA VAL A 27 0.44 -2.84 9.79
C VAL A 27 0.81 -3.52 11.11
N ALA A 28 2.11 -3.65 11.42
CA ALA A 28 2.56 -4.27 12.66
C ALA A 28 2.08 -3.51 13.91
N GLU A 29 2.16 -2.17 13.91
CA GLU A 29 1.68 -1.32 15.00
C GLU A 29 0.15 -1.43 15.19
N SER A 30 -0.62 -1.54 14.10
CA SER A 30 -2.07 -1.79 14.17
C SER A 30 -2.37 -3.19 14.73
N ALA A 31 -1.60 -4.20 14.33
CA ALA A 31 -1.75 -5.57 14.81
C ALA A 31 -1.44 -5.71 16.32
N LYS A 32 -0.48 -4.94 16.84
CA LYS A 32 -0.18 -4.92 18.29
C LYS A 32 -1.38 -4.57 19.15
N LYS A 33 -2.28 -3.71 18.67
CA LYS A 33 -3.53 -3.35 19.36
C LYS A 33 -4.46 -4.55 19.57
N LEU A 34 -4.30 -5.61 18.75
CA LEU A 34 -5.03 -6.87 18.83
C LEU A 34 -4.23 -8.01 19.47
N GLY A 35 -3.10 -7.69 20.12
CA GLY A 35 -2.24 -8.64 20.85
C GLY A 35 -1.29 -9.44 19.95
N PHE A 36 -1.03 -9.01 18.71
CA PHE A 36 0.02 -9.61 17.89
C PHE A 36 1.41 -9.21 18.37
N GLN A 37 2.35 -10.16 18.29
CA GLN A 37 3.77 -9.94 18.51
C GLN A 37 4.50 -9.90 17.15
N GLU A 38 5.63 -9.18 17.09
CA GLU A 38 6.38 -9.05 15.85
C GLU A 38 7.40 -10.18 15.67
N LEU A 39 7.44 -10.73 14.45
CA LEU A 39 8.56 -11.50 13.92
C LEU A 39 9.37 -10.57 13.01
N ASN A 40 10.50 -10.09 13.50
CA ASN A 40 11.33 -9.14 12.78
C ASN A 40 12.23 -9.85 11.76
N LEU A 41 12.16 -9.39 10.51
CA LEU A 41 13.01 -9.84 9.39
C LEU A 41 13.95 -8.70 9.01
N ILE A 42 15.24 -9.03 8.88
CA ILE A 42 16.26 -8.02 8.57
C ILE A 42 16.62 -8.05 7.09
N GLY A 43 16.40 -6.91 6.42
CA GLY A 43 17.07 -6.50 5.18
C GLY A 43 16.73 -7.25 3.90
N TYR A 44 16.72 -6.50 2.81
CA TYR A 44 16.32 -6.94 1.48
C TYR A 44 17.31 -7.92 0.82
N ASP A 45 18.62 -7.64 0.86
CA ASP A 45 19.56 -8.25 -0.08
C ASP A 45 20.55 -9.25 0.52
N ASN A 46 20.59 -9.38 1.85
CA ASN A 46 21.69 -10.11 2.50
C ASN A 46 21.37 -11.57 2.82
N ILE A 47 20.16 -12.04 2.49
CA ILE A 47 19.81 -13.45 2.60
C ILE A 47 20.16 -14.11 1.28
N ASN A 48 21.47 -14.19 1.02
CA ASN A 48 21.98 -14.75 -0.21
C ASN A 48 21.69 -16.25 -0.36
N ASN A 49 22.11 -16.78 -1.54
CA ASN A 49 21.89 -18.15 -2.01
C ASN A 49 22.44 -19.26 -1.10
N ASN A 50 23.01 -18.96 0.07
CA ASN A 50 23.50 -19.95 1.02
C ASN A 50 22.34 -20.52 1.85
N GLN A 51 21.99 -21.75 1.57
CA GLN A 51 20.90 -22.46 2.23
C GLN A 51 21.07 -22.56 3.76
N SER A 52 22.27 -22.86 4.24
CA SER A 52 22.52 -22.95 5.69
C SER A 52 22.28 -21.61 6.39
N ARG A 53 22.66 -20.51 5.77
CA ARG A 53 22.43 -19.17 6.31
C ARG A 53 20.94 -18.84 6.33
N ARG A 54 20.19 -19.16 5.26
CA ARG A 54 18.73 -18.97 5.24
C ARG A 54 18.07 -19.76 6.35
N HIS A 55 18.44 -21.03 6.50
CA HIS A 55 17.91 -21.89 7.55
C HIS A 55 18.17 -21.32 8.95
N ASN A 56 19.40 -20.93 9.26
CA ASN A 56 19.73 -20.34 10.56
C ASN A 56 18.92 -19.08 10.87
N ILE A 57 18.67 -18.22 9.87
CA ILE A 57 17.84 -17.02 10.03
C ILE A 57 16.38 -17.41 10.29
N GLN A 58 15.87 -18.40 9.56
CA GLN A 58 14.50 -18.90 9.75
C GLN A 58 14.31 -19.49 11.15
N GLU A 59 15.26 -20.32 11.62
CA GLU A 59 15.23 -20.85 12.98
C GLU A 59 15.29 -19.76 14.05
N ALA A 60 16.14 -18.74 13.86
CA ALA A 60 16.26 -17.63 14.79
C ALA A 60 14.97 -16.80 14.87
N VAL A 61 14.27 -16.58 13.74
CA VAL A 61 13.02 -15.80 13.69
C VAL A 61 11.82 -16.64 14.13
N LEU A 62 11.73 -17.90 13.67
CA LEU A 62 10.56 -18.75 13.89
C LEU A 62 10.66 -19.64 15.13
N GLY A 63 11.80 -19.69 15.80
CA GLY A 63 12.00 -20.52 17.00
C GLY A 63 11.10 -20.17 18.18
N VAL A 64 10.46 -19.01 18.15
CA VAL A 64 9.47 -18.58 19.16
C VAL A 64 8.05 -19.04 18.85
N VAL A 65 7.78 -19.47 17.62
CA VAL A 65 6.45 -19.92 17.18
C VAL A 65 6.19 -21.31 17.70
N GLN A 66 5.05 -21.52 18.34
CA GLN A 66 4.66 -22.78 18.97
C GLN A 66 3.50 -23.44 18.22
N PRO A 67 3.31 -24.76 18.38
CA PRO A 67 2.13 -25.46 17.86
C PRO A 67 0.82 -24.75 18.21
N GLY A 68 -0.06 -24.63 17.22
CA GLY A 68 -1.35 -23.95 17.37
C GLY A 68 -1.32 -22.42 17.31
N ASP A 69 -0.17 -21.80 17.11
CA ASP A 69 -0.09 -20.33 16.93
C ASP A 69 -0.65 -19.86 15.60
N LEU A 70 -0.89 -18.55 15.49
CA LEU A 70 -1.31 -17.85 14.28
C LEU A 70 -0.16 -16.98 13.79
N VAL A 71 0.25 -17.14 12.53
CA VAL A 71 1.30 -16.33 11.89
C VAL A 71 0.73 -15.57 10.70
N VAL A 72 0.71 -14.24 10.77
CA VAL A 72 0.41 -13.38 9.65
C VAL A 72 1.70 -12.96 8.97
N VAL A 73 1.86 -13.33 7.71
CA VAL A 73 3.03 -12.98 6.90
C VAL A 73 2.70 -11.78 6.03
N GLN A 74 3.40 -10.68 6.20
CA GLN A 74 3.34 -9.54 5.27
C GLN A 74 4.05 -9.93 3.97
N PHE A 75 3.28 -10.05 2.89
CA PHE A 75 3.68 -10.64 1.62
C PHE A 75 3.73 -9.59 0.48
N PRO A 76 4.75 -9.59 -0.39
CA PRO A 76 5.95 -10.41 -0.33
C PRO A 76 6.90 -9.93 0.78
N MET A 77 7.78 -10.81 1.21
CA MET A 77 8.77 -10.46 2.24
C MET A 77 9.95 -9.67 1.68
N TRP A 78 9.94 -9.36 0.38
CA TRP A 78 11.00 -8.63 -0.33
C TRP A 78 12.41 -9.17 -0.07
N THR A 79 12.51 -10.49 0.04
CA THR A 79 13.76 -11.25 0.20
C THR A 79 13.92 -12.20 -0.99
N HIS A 80 15.02 -12.93 -1.04
CA HIS A 80 15.22 -13.94 -2.10
C HIS A 80 14.07 -14.96 -2.16
N LEU A 81 13.64 -15.35 -3.38
CA LEU A 81 12.49 -16.24 -3.59
C LEU A 81 12.58 -17.55 -2.79
N ASN A 82 13.75 -18.20 -2.80
CA ASN A 82 13.97 -19.44 -2.05
C ASN A 82 13.81 -19.24 -0.54
N PHE A 83 14.24 -18.09 -0.01
CA PHE A 83 14.04 -17.79 1.42
C PHE A 83 12.56 -17.72 1.76
N GLN A 84 11.77 -17.06 0.95
CA GLN A 84 10.33 -16.92 1.19
C GLN A 84 9.64 -18.29 1.13
N ALA A 85 9.91 -19.07 0.09
CA ALA A 85 9.35 -20.42 -0.04
C ALA A 85 9.70 -21.33 1.14
N GLU A 86 10.98 -21.35 1.52
CA GLU A 86 11.48 -22.12 2.67
C GLU A 86 10.88 -21.64 4.00
N PHE A 87 10.67 -20.32 4.15
CA PHE A 87 10.06 -19.72 5.35
C PHE A 87 8.60 -20.16 5.52
N PHE A 88 7.82 -20.16 4.42
CA PHE A 88 6.44 -20.65 4.46
C PHE A 88 6.39 -22.16 4.74
N ASP A 89 7.26 -22.94 4.12
CA ASP A 89 7.35 -24.36 4.34
C ASP A 89 7.81 -24.70 5.78
N TYR A 90 8.64 -23.86 6.40
CA TYR A 90 9.02 -23.99 7.80
C TYR A 90 7.81 -23.81 8.72
N ILE A 91 7.04 -22.73 8.54
CA ILE A 91 5.83 -22.47 9.33
C ILE A 91 4.82 -23.61 9.19
N LYS A 92 4.60 -24.10 7.96
CA LYS A 92 3.63 -25.20 7.70
C LYS A 92 4.04 -26.55 8.34
N ARG A 93 5.31 -26.73 8.69
CA ARG A 93 5.76 -27.92 9.43
C ARG A 93 5.49 -27.88 10.93
N ILE A 94 5.23 -26.70 11.48
CA ILE A 94 4.86 -26.57 12.90
C ILE A 94 3.42 -27.01 13.06
N GLU A 95 3.17 -27.95 13.96
CA GLU A 95 1.86 -28.57 14.15
C GLU A 95 0.76 -27.56 14.43
N SER A 96 -0.35 -27.67 13.70
CA SER A 96 -1.57 -26.87 13.90
C SER A 96 -1.36 -25.34 13.81
N VAL A 97 -0.24 -24.83 13.29
CA VAL A 97 -0.05 -23.41 13.03
C VAL A 97 -0.93 -22.98 11.87
N ARG A 98 -1.63 -21.88 12.07
CA ARG A 98 -2.40 -21.21 11.00
C ARG A 98 -1.55 -20.10 10.39
N MET A 99 -1.41 -20.12 9.08
CA MET A 99 -0.58 -19.18 8.33
C MET A 99 -1.44 -18.31 7.41
N VAL A 100 -1.37 -17.00 7.57
CA VAL A 100 -2.15 -16.01 6.80
C VAL A 100 -1.22 -15.12 6.01
N ALA A 101 -1.50 -14.89 4.71
CA ALA A 101 -0.83 -13.86 3.93
C ALA A 101 -1.54 -12.52 4.07
N LEU A 102 -0.82 -11.45 4.37
CA LEU A 102 -1.28 -10.07 4.22
C LEU A 102 -0.55 -9.47 3.02
N ILE A 103 -1.27 -9.32 1.90
CA ILE A 103 -0.66 -8.93 0.63
C ILE A 103 -0.48 -7.43 0.55
N HIS A 104 0.78 -7.00 0.42
CA HIS A 104 1.16 -5.65 0.01
C HIS A 104 1.12 -5.54 -1.51
N ASP A 105 1.82 -6.45 -2.19
CA ASP A 105 2.01 -6.46 -3.63
C ASP A 105 2.06 -7.89 -4.18
N ILE A 106 1.75 -8.06 -5.45
CA ILE A 106 2.11 -9.23 -6.24
C ILE A 106 3.24 -8.79 -7.18
N PRO A 107 4.48 -9.26 -6.98
CA PRO A 107 5.64 -8.75 -7.72
C PRO A 107 5.48 -8.81 -9.24
N THR A 108 4.96 -9.89 -9.78
CA THR A 108 4.73 -10.06 -11.21
C THR A 108 3.69 -9.10 -11.79
N TRP A 109 2.72 -8.68 -11.00
CA TRP A 109 1.76 -7.66 -11.48
C TRP A 109 2.39 -6.27 -11.59
N MET A 110 3.49 -6.04 -10.88
CA MET A 110 4.29 -4.83 -11.01
C MET A 110 5.16 -4.86 -12.27
N PHE A 111 5.73 -6.03 -12.62
CA PHE A 111 6.74 -6.23 -13.67
C PHE A 111 6.23 -7.16 -14.77
N THR A 112 5.14 -6.80 -15.42
CA THR A 112 4.43 -7.63 -16.42
C THR A 112 5.20 -7.86 -17.73
N GLN A 113 6.33 -7.20 -17.95
CA GLN A 113 7.13 -7.27 -19.17
C GLN A 113 8.44 -8.03 -18.98
N ASP A 114 8.66 -8.64 -17.84
CA ASP A 114 9.86 -9.44 -17.60
C ASP A 114 9.77 -10.77 -18.36
N ASP A 115 10.88 -11.21 -18.95
CA ASP A 115 10.96 -12.44 -19.77
C ASP A 115 10.55 -13.70 -18.99
N ASP A 116 10.70 -13.69 -17.68
CA ASP A 116 10.36 -14.78 -16.76
C ASP A 116 8.96 -14.64 -16.14
N TYR A 117 8.12 -13.74 -16.63
CA TYR A 117 6.83 -13.40 -16.04
C TYR A 117 5.97 -14.61 -15.68
N ASP A 118 5.72 -15.50 -16.63
CA ASP A 118 4.83 -16.66 -16.43
C ASP A 118 5.37 -17.58 -15.32
N ARG A 119 6.66 -17.88 -15.35
CA ARG A 119 7.31 -18.74 -14.35
C ARG A 119 7.26 -18.14 -12.95
N GLU A 120 7.54 -16.85 -12.84
CA GLU A 120 7.52 -16.15 -11.56
C GLU A 120 6.09 -15.96 -11.05
N ASN A 121 5.14 -15.69 -11.94
CA ASN A 121 3.73 -15.57 -11.57
C ASN A 121 3.19 -16.89 -11.02
N ASP A 122 3.47 -18.01 -11.70
CA ASP A 122 3.12 -19.34 -11.21
C ASP A 122 3.77 -19.63 -9.86
N PHE A 123 5.02 -19.22 -9.67
CA PHE A 123 5.68 -19.34 -8.36
C PHE A 123 4.91 -18.60 -7.27
N TRP A 124 4.59 -17.31 -7.46
CA TRP A 124 3.90 -16.52 -6.46
C TRP A 124 2.49 -17.04 -6.17
N LEU A 125 1.71 -17.39 -7.20
CA LEU A 125 0.38 -17.97 -7.03
C LEU A 125 0.43 -19.31 -6.27
N ASN A 126 1.43 -20.14 -6.53
CA ASN A 126 1.61 -21.39 -5.82
C ASN A 126 2.07 -21.18 -4.37
N GLN A 127 2.86 -20.14 -4.06
CA GLN A 127 3.14 -19.81 -2.66
C GLN A 127 1.87 -19.37 -1.92
N LEU A 128 1.01 -18.55 -2.54
CA LEU A 128 -0.25 -18.10 -1.93
C LEU A 128 -1.20 -19.25 -1.61
N LYS A 129 -1.22 -20.33 -2.40
CA LYS A 129 -2.04 -21.53 -2.14
C LYS A 129 -1.65 -22.28 -0.86
N LYS A 130 -0.49 -21.99 -0.26
CA LYS A 130 -0.05 -22.59 1.01
C LYS A 130 -0.72 -21.98 2.25
N PHE A 131 -1.32 -20.81 2.14
CA PHE A 131 -1.91 -20.10 3.26
C PHE A 131 -3.32 -20.59 3.59
N ASP A 132 -3.71 -20.44 4.85
CA ASP A 132 -5.04 -20.84 5.33
C ASP A 132 -6.09 -19.75 5.07
N LEU A 133 -5.63 -18.50 4.92
CA LEU A 133 -6.41 -17.33 4.54
C LEU A 133 -5.47 -16.27 3.92
N ILE A 134 -6.00 -15.45 3.02
CA ILE A 134 -5.29 -14.32 2.43
C ILE A 134 -6.02 -13.02 2.76
N MET A 135 -5.30 -12.04 3.28
CA MET A 135 -5.78 -10.66 3.39
C MET A 135 -5.32 -9.88 2.16
N VAL A 136 -6.26 -9.49 1.31
CA VAL A 136 -5.99 -8.77 0.06
C VAL A 136 -6.16 -7.26 0.25
N GLY A 137 -5.49 -6.46 -0.58
CA GLY A 137 -5.57 -5.01 -0.52
C GLY A 137 -7.00 -4.48 -0.71
N ASN A 138 -7.72 -5.03 -1.69
CA ASN A 138 -9.09 -4.65 -2.05
C ASN A 138 -9.80 -5.79 -2.79
N ASP A 139 -11.10 -5.64 -3.03
CA ASP A 139 -11.93 -6.68 -3.67
C ASP A 139 -11.47 -7.01 -5.09
N LYS A 140 -10.99 -6.02 -5.89
CA LYS A 140 -10.49 -6.27 -7.24
C LYS A 140 -9.23 -7.16 -7.22
N MET A 141 -8.32 -6.94 -6.26
CA MET A 141 -7.18 -7.82 -6.06
C MET A 141 -7.62 -9.25 -5.73
N GLY A 142 -8.61 -9.38 -4.84
CA GLY A 142 -9.15 -10.69 -4.45
C GLY A 142 -9.77 -11.43 -5.66
N HIS A 143 -10.63 -10.79 -6.41
CA HIS A 143 -11.23 -11.38 -7.62
C HIS A 143 -10.17 -11.77 -8.66
N LYS A 144 -9.17 -10.92 -8.88
CA LYS A 144 -8.07 -11.25 -9.81
C LYS A 144 -7.29 -12.47 -9.37
N LEU A 145 -6.99 -12.62 -8.09
CA LEU A 145 -6.33 -13.84 -7.57
C LEU A 145 -7.22 -15.07 -7.71
N GLN A 146 -8.54 -14.95 -7.54
CA GLN A 146 -9.48 -16.06 -7.76
C GLN A 146 -9.51 -16.46 -9.25
N GLU A 147 -9.54 -15.50 -10.18
CA GLU A 147 -9.43 -15.73 -11.62
C GLU A 147 -8.11 -16.44 -11.98
N ASP A 148 -7.01 -16.09 -11.30
CA ASP A 148 -5.70 -16.72 -11.47
C ASP A 148 -5.57 -18.08 -10.74
N GLY A 149 -6.67 -18.62 -10.21
CA GLY A 149 -6.75 -19.97 -9.64
C GLY A 149 -6.28 -20.07 -8.19
N VAL A 150 -6.31 -18.99 -7.41
CA VAL A 150 -6.10 -19.00 -5.96
C VAL A 150 -7.44 -19.14 -5.26
N SER A 151 -7.76 -20.33 -4.78
CA SER A 151 -9.05 -20.65 -4.13
C SER A 151 -9.03 -20.51 -2.60
N VAL A 152 -7.95 -19.99 -2.04
CA VAL A 152 -7.82 -19.71 -0.60
C VAL A 152 -8.84 -18.65 -0.19
N PRO A 153 -9.53 -18.78 0.96
CA PRO A 153 -10.43 -17.74 1.45
C PRO A 153 -9.74 -16.38 1.59
N MET A 154 -10.43 -15.30 1.21
CA MET A 154 -9.84 -13.95 1.18
C MET A 154 -10.68 -12.95 1.95
N VAL A 155 -10.02 -12.04 2.66
CA VAL A 155 -10.61 -10.87 3.34
C VAL A 155 -10.01 -9.60 2.76
N ALA A 156 -10.85 -8.67 2.29
CA ALA A 156 -10.37 -7.40 1.74
C ALA A 156 -10.13 -6.35 2.84
N MET A 157 -8.97 -5.71 2.76
CA MET A 157 -8.58 -4.61 3.66
C MET A 157 -9.25 -3.28 3.28
N ARG A 158 -9.47 -3.06 2.01
CA ARG A 158 -10.02 -1.90 1.30
C ARG A 158 -8.97 -0.85 0.95
N ILE A 159 -8.34 -0.21 1.94
CA ILE A 159 -7.22 0.72 1.77
C ILE A 159 -6.18 0.48 2.85
N TRP A 160 -4.98 1.04 2.69
CA TRP A 160 -3.98 1.05 3.75
C TRP A 160 -4.37 2.04 4.86
N ASP A 161 -3.94 1.75 6.09
CA ASP A 161 -3.86 2.77 7.12
C ASP A 161 -2.59 3.61 6.95
N TYR A 162 -2.65 4.85 7.40
CA TYR A 162 -1.52 5.75 7.54
C TYR A 162 -1.54 6.31 8.96
N LEU A 163 -0.85 5.64 9.88
CA LEU A 163 -0.86 6.02 11.29
C LEU A 163 -0.21 7.40 11.47
N TYR A 164 -1.02 8.37 11.83
CA TYR A 164 -0.58 9.74 12.02
C TYR A 164 -1.21 10.36 13.27
N GLN A 165 -0.37 10.92 14.13
CA GLN A 165 -0.79 11.58 15.37
C GLN A 165 -0.27 13.02 15.51
N GLY A 166 0.32 13.53 14.43
CA GLY A 166 0.82 14.89 14.39
C GLY A 166 -0.27 15.94 14.23
N PRO A 167 0.09 17.23 14.22
CA PRO A 167 -0.85 18.34 14.05
C PRO A 167 -1.40 18.38 12.61
N HIS A 168 -2.63 18.84 12.49
CA HIS A 168 -3.27 19.16 11.22
C HIS A 168 -3.47 20.67 11.08
N ARG A 169 -3.27 21.19 9.87
CA ARG A 169 -3.68 22.54 9.52
C ARG A 169 -5.15 22.57 9.10
N ASP A 170 -5.83 23.67 9.32
CA ASP A 170 -7.15 23.92 8.77
C ASP A 170 -7.10 23.87 7.24
N LYS A 171 -8.12 23.26 6.61
CA LYS A 171 -8.17 23.08 5.17
C LYS A 171 -9.00 24.17 4.52
N THR A 172 -8.34 24.93 3.65
CA THR A 172 -8.99 25.95 2.80
C THR A 172 -9.04 25.51 1.36
N PHE A 173 -10.05 25.97 0.62
CA PHE A 173 -10.12 25.69 -0.81
C PHE A 173 -9.00 26.40 -1.55
N GLN A 174 -8.14 25.60 -2.17
CA GLN A 174 -7.03 26.08 -3.00
C GLN A 174 -6.93 25.21 -4.25
N LYS A 175 -6.83 25.86 -5.40
CA LYS A 175 -6.61 25.16 -6.67
C LYS A 175 -5.12 24.82 -6.79
N LYS A 176 -4.70 23.77 -6.10
CA LYS A 176 -3.34 23.24 -6.14
C LYS A 176 -3.35 21.73 -5.93
N LEU A 177 -2.34 21.08 -6.45
CA LEU A 177 -2.19 19.63 -6.47
C LEU A 177 -0.93 19.23 -5.72
N TYR A 178 -0.96 18.03 -5.11
CA TYR A 178 0.20 17.43 -4.46
C TYR A 178 0.48 16.05 -5.04
N TYR A 179 1.73 15.82 -5.41
CA TYR A 179 2.22 14.51 -5.79
C TYR A 179 3.40 14.10 -4.90
N VAL A 180 3.25 13.00 -4.19
CA VAL A 180 4.28 12.43 -3.31
C VAL A 180 4.84 11.17 -3.93
N SER A 181 6.16 11.09 -4.12
CA SER A 181 6.83 9.89 -4.63
C SER A 181 8.22 9.71 -4.00
N GLY A 182 8.58 8.46 -3.73
CA GLY A 182 9.94 8.09 -3.35
C GLY A 182 10.91 7.94 -4.53
N ARG A 183 10.41 8.04 -5.80
CA ARG A 183 11.15 7.78 -7.03
C ARG A 183 11.48 9.05 -7.79
N ASP A 184 12.46 8.96 -8.68
CA ASP A 184 12.81 10.03 -9.60
C ASP A 184 11.72 10.15 -10.68
N ILE A 185 11.39 11.37 -11.09
CA ILE A 185 10.50 11.65 -12.21
C ILE A 185 11.36 11.77 -13.47
N VAL A 186 11.01 11.01 -14.51
CA VAL A 186 11.74 10.97 -15.77
C VAL A 186 10.97 11.55 -16.94
N ASP A 187 9.64 11.68 -16.80
CA ASP A 187 8.79 12.30 -17.81
C ASP A 187 7.52 12.84 -17.12
N LEU A 188 7.02 13.96 -17.60
CA LEU A 188 5.86 14.64 -17.06
C LEU A 188 5.10 15.34 -18.19
N ASP A 189 3.91 14.84 -18.50
CA ASP A 189 2.96 15.51 -19.39
C ASP A 189 1.99 16.34 -18.54
N TYR A 190 2.36 17.60 -18.27
CA TYR A 190 1.53 18.53 -17.49
C TYR A 190 1.54 19.93 -18.11
N GLN A 191 0.41 20.33 -18.70
CA GLN A 191 0.23 21.59 -19.39
C GLN A 191 -0.77 22.51 -18.67
N ALA A 192 -1.41 22.04 -17.60
CA ALA A 192 -2.39 22.82 -16.85
C ALA A 192 -1.76 23.98 -16.07
N SER A 193 -2.54 25.04 -15.83
CA SER A 193 -2.11 26.21 -15.08
C SER A 193 -2.20 26.02 -13.55
N THR A 194 -2.96 25.03 -13.09
CA THR A 194 -3.06 24.68 -11.66
C THR A 194 -1.71 24.27 -11.10
N PRO A 195 -1.20 24.89 -10.02
CA PRO A 195 0.10 24.53 -9.45
C PRO A 195 0.16 23.08 -8.98
N LEU A 196 1.20 22.35 -9.41
CA LEU A 196 1.46 20.97 -9.04
C LEU A 196 2.74 20.90 -8.20
N TYR A 197 2.57 20.56 -6.92
CA TYR A 197 3.65 20.46 -5.94
C TYR A 197 4.16 19.03 -5.85
N PHE A 198 5.43 18.82 -6.19
CA PHE A 198 6.09 17.53 -6.12
C PHE A 198 6.95 17.39 -4.87
N TYR A 199 6.67 16.34 -4.10
CA TYR A 199 7.54 15.82 -3.04
C TYR A 199 8.19 14.53 -3.53
N ASN A 200 9.37 14.62 -4.14
CA ASN A 200 10.08 13.46 -4.68
C ASN A 200 11.60 13.60 -4.52
N LYS A 201 12.32 12.51 -4.83
CA LYS A 201 13.76 12.43 -4.64
C LYS A 201 14.52 13.34 -5.59
N SER A 202 14.27 13.23 -6.88
CA SER A 202 14.87 14.07 -7.90
C SER A 202 14.00 14.09 -9.17
N VAL A 203 14.34 15.01 -10.05
CA VAL A 203 13.73 15.17 -11.37
C VAL A 203 14.86 15.07 -12.38
N SER A 204 14.63 14.39 -13.50
CA SER A 204 15.58 14.37 -14.60
C SER A 204 15.68 15.77 -15.22
N ASP A 205 16.89 16.16 -15.63
CA ASP A 205 17.14 17.43 -16.31
C ASP A 205 16.35 17.57 -17.63
N ASP A 206 15.91 16.44 -18.19
CA ASP A 206 15.14 16.39 -19.43
C ASP A 206 13.63 16.65 -19.20
N VAL A 207 13.17 16.69 -17.95
CA VAL A 207 11.74 16.93 -17.66
C VAL A 207 11.42 18.40 -17.86
N THR A 208 10.60 18.68 -18.88
CA THR A 208 10.10 20.02 -19.16
C THR A 208 8.65 20.13 -18.70
N SER A 209 8.31 21.22 -18.03
CA SER A 209 6.92 21.55 -17.69
C SER A 209 6.61 22.99 -18.12
N ASN A 210 5.34 23.33 -18.21
CA ASN A 210 4.89 24.69 -18.58
C ASN A 210 5.05 25.74 -17.48
N GLY A 211 5.80 25.44 -16.40
CA GLY A 211 6.06 26.37 -15.30
C GLY A 211 5.06 26.32 -14.14
N SER A 212 3.99 25.54 -14.22
CA SER A 212 3.04 25.35 -13.10
C SER A 212 3.49 24.31 -12.08
N VAL A 213 4.69 23.76 -12.24
CA VAL A 213 5.25 22.70 -11.38
C VAL A 213 6.21 23.30 -10.35
N VAL A 214 6.03 22.90 -9.10
CA VAL A 214 6.87 23.32 -7.97
C VAL A 214 7.53 22.10 -7.35
N TRP A 215 8.86 22.03 -7.43
CA TRP A 215 9.65 20.95 -6.87
C TRP A 215 10.03 21.26 -5.42
N LEU A 216 9.57 20.46 -4.48
CA LEU A 216 9.79 20.65 -3.04
C LEU A 216 10.84 19.71 -2.45
N GLY A 217 11.36 18.79 -3.26
CA GLY A 217 12.32 17.80 -2.82
C GLY A 217 11.70 16.72 -1.93
N ARG A 218 12.55 15.81 -1.46
CA ARG A 218 12.14 14.70 -0.60
C ARG A 218 11.96 15.17 0.83
N GLN A 219 10.80 14.89 1.42
CA GLN A 219 10.50 15.18 2.82
C GLN A 219 9.93 13.93 3.50
N PRO A 220 10.08 13.81 4.83
CA PRO A 220 9.37 12.79 5.60
C PRO A 220 7.87 12.89 5.38
N SER A 221 7.21 11.76 5.22
CA SER A 221 5.77 11.73 4.89
C SER A 221 4.90 12.41 5.95
N ASP A 222 5.27 12.30 7.23
CA ASP A 222 4.54 12.96 8.33
C ASP A 222 4.67 14.49 8.28
N ASP A 223 5.84 15.00 7.86
CA ASP A 223 6.03 16.44 7.67
C ASP A 223 5.14 16.95 6.52
N ILE A 224 5.02 16.17 5.43
CA ILE A 224 4.11 16.48 4.32
C ILE A 224 2.67 16.57 4.83
N VAL A 225 2.20 15.57 5.58
CA VAL A 225 0.84 15.57 6.16
C VAL A 225 0.60 16.81 7.02
N SER A 226 1.58 17.19 7.87
CA SER A 226 1.48 18.33 8.78
C SER A 226 1.42 19.69 8.05
N GLN A 227 2.01 19.79 6.87
CA GLN A 227 2.15 21.06 6.12
C GLN A 227 0.98 21.34 5.18
N ILE A 228 0.25 20.32 4.75
CA ILE A 228 -0.87 20.46 3.81
C ILE A 228 -2.01 21.28 4.46
N ASP A 229 -2.39 22.40 3.84
CA ASP A 229 -3.40 23.36 4.30
C ASP A 229 -4.60 23.48 3.35
N GLY A 230 -4.68 22.61 2.34
CA GLY A 230 -5.77 22.58 1.34
C GLY A 230 -5.30 21.95 0.04
N GLY A 231 -6.05 22.11 -1.06
CA GLY A 231 -5.73 21.49 -2.35
C GLY A 231 -6.13 20.02 -2.46
N PHE A 232 -5.54 19.31 -3.41
CA PHE A 232 -5.91 17.95 -3.79
C PHE A 232 -4.67 17.05 -3.88
N GLY A 233 -4.76 15.82 -3.37
CA GLY A 233 -3.71 14.82 -3.50
C GLY A 233 -3.89 13.95 -4.75
N ILE A 234 -2.84 13.78 -5.55
CA ILE A 234 -2.90 13.02 -6.81
C ILE A 234 -2.43 11.59 -6.62
N VAL A 235 -3.25 10.65 -7.09
CA VAL A 235 -2.96 9.21 -7.19
C VAL A 235 -3.00 8.74 -8.65
N VAL A 236 -3.00 9.66 -9.61
CA VAL A 236 -2.93 9.40 -11.06
C VAL A 236 -1.49 9.18 -11.47
N SER A 237 -1.25 8.25 -12.39
CA SER A 237 0.10 7.91 -12.90
C SER A 237 0.24 8.10 -14.41
N GLU A 238 -0.84 8.36 -15.12
CA GLU A 238 -0.88 8.39 -16.59
C GLU A 238 -0.04 9.52 -17.18
N ASN A 239 -0.02 10.69 -16.52
CA ASN A 239 0.73 11.87 -16.95
C ASN A 239 2.12 11.99 -16.28
N ILE A 240 2.45 11.09 -15.35
CA ILE A 240 3.66 11.19 -14.52
C ILE A 240 4.42 9.89 -14.62
N LYS A 241 5.61 9.92 -15.25
CA LYS A 241 6.45 8.75 -15.40
C LYS A 241 7.57 8.76 -14.37
N GLU A 242 7.50 7.83 -13.46
CA GLU A 242 8.56 7.56 -12.49
C GLU A 242 9.64 6.67 -13.11
N LYS A 243 10.90 6.83 -12.66
CA LYS A 243 12.01 5.95 -13.04
C LYS A 243 11.78 4.55 -12.47
N SER A 244 11.21 3.68 -13.30
CA SER A 244 10.85 2.32 -12.94
C SER A 244 10.54 1.51 -14.21
N ASN A 245 10.76 0.20 -14.16
CA ASN A 245 10.26 -0.76 -15.15
C ASN A 245 8.86 -1.31 -14.79
N MET A 246 8.17 -0.71 -13.81
CA MET A 246 6.83 -1.13 -13.40
C MET A 246 5.77 -0.76 -14.43
N ASN A 247 4.83 -1.67 -14.67
CA ASN A 247 3.61 -1.39 -15.40
C ASN A 247 2.55 -0.79 -14.47
N PHE A 248 2.66 0.50 -14.20
CA PHE A 248 1.73 1.20 -13.28
C PHE A 248 0.27 1.15 -13.74
N VAL A 249 0.00 1.20 -15.03
CA VAL A 249 -1.37 1.16 -15.57
C VAL A 249 -2.06 -0.16 -15.23
N PHE A 250 -1.34 -1.28 -15.38
CA PHE A 250 -1.87 -2.58 -14.99
C PHE A 250 -1.94 -2.72 -13.47
N TYR A 251 -0.86 -2.41 -12.77
CA TYR A 251 -0.72 -2.59 -11.34
C TYR A 251 -1.75 -1.77 -10.52
N ASN A 252 -1.99 -0.51 -10.91
CA ASN A 252 -2.93 0.38 -10.21
C ASN A 252 -4.40 -0.10 -10.26
N GLN A 253 -4.73 -1.04 -11.16
CA GLN A 253 -6.06 -1.64 -11.19
C GLN A 253 -6.35 -2.51 -9.96
N TYR A 254 -5.30 -2.99 -9.28
CA TYR A 254 -5.42 -4.00 -8.23
C TYR A 254 -4.76 -3.59 -6.90
N ASN A 255 -3.79 -2.68 -6.89
CA ASN A 255 -3.06 -2.33 -5.68
C ASN A 255 -3.80 -1.31 -4.78
N ASN A 256 -3.29 -1.17 -3.56
CA ASN A 256 -3.65 -0.08 -2.65
C ASN A 256 -2.49 0.95 -2.62
N PRO A 257 -2.60 2.09 -3.30
CA PRO A 257 -1.52 3.08 -3.29
C PRO A 257 -1.42 3.76 -1.92
N THR A 258 -0.24 3.75 -1.33
CA THR A 258 0.04 4.39 -0.03
C THR A 258 -0.26 5.90 -0.05
N LYS A 259 -0.09 6.56 -1.21
CA LYS A 259 -0.40 7.98 -1.41
C LYS A 259 -1.85 8.32 -1.08
N LEU A 260 -2.81 7.43 -1.41
CA LEU A 260 -4.23 7.61 -1.13
C LEU A 260 -4.46 7.79 0.37
N SER A 261 -3.90 6.90 1.18
CA SER A 261 -4.06 6.95 2.63
C SER A 261 -3.31 8.12 3.27
N LEU A 262 -2.15 8.51 2.70
CA LEU A 262 -1.43 9.71 3.12
C LEU A 262 -2.28 10.98 2.94
N TYR A 263 -2.95 11.14 1.78
CA TYR A 263 -3.79 12.31 1.54
C TYR A 263 -5.07 12.31 2.38
N LEU A 264 -5.66 11.13 2.61
CA LEU A 264 -6.77 11.00 3.56
C LEU A 264 -6.33 11.35 4.99
N ALA A 265 -5.15 10.90 5.42
CA ALA A 265 -4.58 11.29 6.72
C ALA A 265 -4.29 12.80 6.77
N ALA A 266 -3.84 13.40 5.67
CA ALA A 266 -3.71 14.85 5.56
C ALA A 266 -5.06 15.59 5.58
N GLY A 267 -6.18 14.90 5.35
CA GLY A 267 -7.53 15.47 5.37
C GLY A 267 -7.86 16.29 4.11
N ILE A 268 -7.34 15.92 2.93
CA ILE A 268 -7.61 16.60 1.66
C ILE A 268 -8.27 15.67 0.64
N PRO A 269 -9.08 16.21 -0.30
CA PRO A 269 -9.65 15.44 -1.40
C PRO A 269 -8.58 14.82 -2.28
N ILE A 270 -8.90 13.63 -2.81
CA ILE A 270 -8.00 12.85 -3.67
C ILE A 270 -8.45 12.88 -5.12
N ILE A 271 -7.49 12.83 -6.03
CA ILE A 271 -7.72 12.69 -7.46
C ILE A 271 -7.15 11.35 -7.90
N VAL A 272 -8.00 10.49 -8.45
CA VAL A 272 -7.64 9.15 -8.92
C VAL A 272 -8.00 8.98 -10.40
N SER A 273 -7.33 8.05 -11.09
CA SER A 273 -7.75 7.62 -12.43
C SER A 273 -8.94 6.65 -12.35
N SER A 274 -9.80 6.65 -13.38
CA SER A 274 -10.91 5.70 -13.49
C SER A 274 -10.46 4.23 -13.51
N LYS A 275 -9.22 3.99 -13.88
CA LYS A 275 -8.61 2.64 -13.96
C LYS A 275 -8.18 2.08 -12.62
N THR A 276 -8.08 2.91 -11.58
CA THR A 276 -7.63 2.43 -10.26
C THR A 276 -8.68 1.59 -9.54
N ALA A 277 -8.23 0.77 -8.60
CA ALA A 277 -9.13 -0.02 -7.75
C ALA A 277 -10.12 0.85 -6.96
N HIS A 278 -9.75 2.08 -6.65
CA HIS A 278 -10.46 2.96 -5.72
C HIS A 278 -11.35 4.01 -6.39
N ALA A 279 -11.41 4.07 -7.73
CA ALA A 279 -12.18 5.10 -8.44
C ALA A 279 -13.65 5.17 -8.00
N GLN A 280 -14.32 4.00 -7.94
CA GLN A 280 -15.72 3.95 -7.52
C GLN A 280 -15.92 4.38 -6.07
N MET A 281 -15.04 3.97 -5.17
CA MET A 281 -15.08 4.40 -3.76
C MET A 281 -14.99 5.93 -3.63
N VAL A 282 -14.09 6.56 -4.39
CA VAL A 282 -13.92 8.02 -4.36
C VAL A 282 -15.19 8.74 -4.79
N ILE A 283 -15.87 8.23 -5.84
CA ILE A 283 -17.15 8.75 -6.33
C ILE A 283 -18.24 8.57 -5.28
N ASP A 284 -18.45 7.34 -4.82
CA ASP A 284 -19.56 6.98 -3.93
C ASP A 284 -19.47 7.71 -2.59
N GLN A 285 -18.26 7.87 -2.07
CA GLN A 285 -18.03 8.59 -0.82
C GLN A 285 -17.96 10.11 -1.00
N GLY A 286 -17.78 10.59 -2.23
CA GLY A 286 -17.66 12.02 -2.54
C GLY A 286 -16.46 12.67 -1.84
N ILE A 287 -15.34 11.97 -1.80
CA ILE A 287 -14.09 12.39 -1.12
C ILE A 287 -13.01 12.87 -2.10
N GLY A 288 -13.37 13.06 -3.37
CA GLY A 288 -12.43 13.51 -4.38
C GLY A 288 -12.99 13.49 -5.78
N LEU A 289 -12.11 13.39 -6.77
CA LEU A 289 -12.41 13.44 -8.20
C LEU A 289 -11.82 12.22 -8.91
N VAL A 290 -12.45 11.84 -10.03
CA VAL A 290 -11.90 10.87 -10.98
C VAL A 290 -11.51 11.62 -12.25
N ILE A 291 -10.23 11.54 -12.62
CA ILE A 291 -9.65 12.24 -13.78
C ILE A 291 -8.63 11.31 -14.43
N ASP A 292 -8.75 11.08 -15.73
CA ASP A 292 -7.84 10.21 -16.48
C ASP A 292 -6.70 10.96 -17.16
N ASP A 293 -6.84 12.28 -17.37
CA ASP A 293 -5.80 13.16 -17.87
C ASP A 293 -5.66 14.39 -16.96
N LEU A 294 -4.48 14.56 -16.35
CA LEU A 294 -4.21 15.73 -15.48
C LEU A 294 -4.26 17.06 -16.21
N ASN A 295 -4.17 17.09 -17.53
CA ASN A 295 -4.32 18.29 -18.33
C ASN A 295 -5.76 18.84 -18.32
N GLU A 296 -6.75 18.05 -17.91
CA GLU A 296 -8.13 18.48 -17.72
C GLU A 296 -8.36 19.19 -16.38
N ILE A 297 -7.37 19.25 -15.50
CA ILE A 297 -7.56 19.66 -14.10
C ILE A 297 -8.09 21.10 -13.96
N ASP A 298 -7.62 22.03 -14.79
CA ASP A 298 -8.08 23.43 -14.76
C ASP A 298 -9.59 23.53 -15.00
N ASN A 299 -10.10 22.77 -15.98
CA ASN A 299 -11.53 22.70 -16.30
C ASN A 299 -12.32 22.04 -15.15
N ARG A 300 -11.78 20.97 -14.57
CA ARG A 300 -12.43 20.25 -13.45
C ARG A 300 -12.51 21.13 -12.20
N LEU A 301 -11.42 21.80 -11.83
CA LEU A 301 -11.37 22.66 -10.64
C LEU A 301 -12.10 24.01 -10.85
N SER A 302 -12.32 24.45 -12.10
CA SER A 302 -13.12 25.66 -12.35
C SER A 302 -14.59 25.50 -11.93
N ARG A 303 -15.09 24.28 -11.88
CA ARG A 303 -16.48 23.94 -11.54
C ARG A 303 -16.68 23.65 -10.05
N ILE A 304 -15.61 23.64 -9.26
CA ILE A 304 -15.66 23.39 -7.82
C ILE A 304 -15.72 24.71 -7.08
N THR A 305 -16.72 24.88 -6.25
CA THR A 305 -16.84 26.03 -5.34
C THR A 305 -16.14 25.75 -4.00
N ALA A 306 -15.98 26.79 -3.18
CA ALA A 306 -15.48 26.64 -1.83
C ALA A 306 -16.42 25.76 -0.97
N GLU A 307 -17.72 25.87 -1.20
CA GLU A 307 -18.76 25.05 -0.54
C GLU A 307 -18.63 23.58 -0.91
N ASP A 308 -18.45 23.27 -2.20
CA ASP A 308 -18.21 21.88 -2.66
C ASP A 308 -16.98 21.30 -2.02
N TYR A 309 -15.90 22.07 -1.96
CA TYR A 309 -14.67 21.65 -1.30
C TYR A 309 -14.88 21.37 0.19
N GLN A 310 -15.58 22.25 0.91
CA GLN A 310 -15.90 22.06 2.32
C GLN A 310 -16.80 20.83 2.55
N GLN A 311 -17.70 20.50 1.63
CA GLN A 311 -18.48 19.26 1.70
C GLN A 311 -17.57 18.02 1.54
N MET A 312 -16.59 18.06 0.63
CA MET A 312 -15.58 16.98 0.53
C MET A 312 -14.80 16.84 1.83
N ILE A 313 -14.31 17.95 2.41
CA ILE A 313 -13.57 17.91 3.70
C ILE A 313 -14.41 17.28 4.82
N LYS A 314 -15.69 17.64 4.93
CA LYS A 314 -16.60 17.01 5.92
C LYS A 314 -16.72 15.50 5.73
N LYS A 315 -16.81 15.04 4.48
CA LYS A 315 -16.88 13.61 4.15
C LYS A 315 -15.56 12.90 4.39
N ILE A 316 -14.43 13.59 4.23
CA ILE A 316 -13.08 13.03 4.45
C ILE A 316 -12.78 12.85 5.93
N LYS A 317 -13.33 13.69 6.81
CA LYS A 317 -13.02 13.66 8.25
C LYS A 317 -13.12 12.27 8.89
N PRO A 318 -14.20 11.48 8.70
CA PRO A 318 -14.24 10.09 9.20
C PRO A 318 -13.15 9.18 8.61
N TRP A 319 -12.80 9.39 7.33
CA TRP A 319 -11.72 8.64 6.69
C TRP A 319 -10.36 9.00 7.27
N GLN A 320 -10.12 10.29 7.52
CA GLN A 320 -8.92 10.79 8.17
C GLN A 320 -8.72 10.13 9.55
N GLU A 321 -9.75 10.11 10.35
CA GLU A 321 -9.74 9.48 11.68
C GLU A 321 -9.50 7.95 11.56
N ALA A 322 -10.16 7.30 10.61
CA ALA A 322 -10.05 5.86 10.38
C ALA A 322 -8.62 5.46 9.95
N VAL A 323 -8.08 6.10 8.90
CA VAL A 323 -6.72 5.76 8.40
C VAL A 323 -5.64 6.10 9.42
N SER A 324 -5.78 7.22 10.14
CA SER A 324 -4.81 7.63 11.15
C SER A 324 -4.87 6.75 12.41
N GLY A 325 -6.03 6.18 12.68
CA GLY A 325 -6.27 5.28 13.83
C GLY A 325 -5.89 3.82 13.59
N GLY A 326 -5.64 3.39 12.35
CA GLY A 326 -5.35 1.98 12.02
C GLY A 326 -6.61 1.12 11.87
N TYR A 327 -7.72 1.72 11.47
CA TYR A 327 -9.03 1.04 11.40
C TYR A 327 -9.05 -0.09 10.37
N PHE A 328 -8.51 0.11 9.18
CA PHE A 328 -8.65 -0.83 8.06
C PHE A 328 -7.89 -2.12 8.30
N VAL A 329 -6.65 -2.04 8.75
CA VAL A 329 -5.84 -3.20 9.16
C VAL A 329 -6.47 -3.90 10.35
N THR A 330 -6.86 -3.16 11.39
CA THR A 330 -7.48 -3.72 12.61
C THR A 330 -8.77 -4.47 12.28
N ARG A 331 -9.67 -3.86 11.50
CA ARG A 331 -10.92 -4.49 11.03
C ARG A 331 -10.65 -5.79 10.28
N SER A 332 -9.69 -5.77 9.35
CA SER A 332 -9.40 -6.95 8.52
C SER A 332 -8.75 -8.07 9.31
N LEU A 333 -7.89 -7.76 10.29
CA LEU A 333 -7.35 -8.75 11.23
C LEU A 333 -8.45 -9.36 12.12
N MET A 334 -9.45 -8.56 12.52
CA MET A 334 -10.61 -9.08 13.25
C MET A 334 -11.48 -9.98 12.37
N ALA A 335 -11.76 -9.59 11.12
CA ALA A 335 -12.50 -10.38 10.15
C ALA A 335 -11.80 -11.72 9.87
N MET A 336 -10.47 -11.69 9.64
CA MET A 336 -9.64 -12.88 9.52
C MET A 336 -9.76 -13.80 10.75
N THR A 337 -9.67 -13.24 11.96
CA THR A 337 -9.77 -14.01 13.21
C THR A 337 -11.15 -14.65 13.34
N ARG A 338 -12.23 -13.90 13.05
CA ARG A 338 -13.61 -14.43 13.06
C ARG A 338 -13.80 -15.60 12.10
N TYR A 339 -13.25 -15.49 10.89
CA TYR A 339 -13.29 -16.60 9.94
C TYR A 339 -12.54 -17.83 10.46
N LEU A 340 -11.29 -17.65 10.89
CA LEU A 340 -10.42 -18.74 11.32
C LEU A 340 -10.91 -19.43 12.61
N ASP A 341 -11.50 -18.68 13.54
CA ASP A 341 -11.92 -19.22 14.84
C ASP A 341 -13.39 -19.67 14.85
N LEU A 342 -14.26 -19.01 14.09
CA LEU A 342 -15.72 -19.21 14.13
C LEU A 342 -16.31 -19.71 12.80
N GLY A 343 -15.54 -19.74 11.72
CA GLY A 343 -16.00 -20.11 10.38
C GLY A 343 -16.97 -19.10 9.74
N LEU A 344 -17.05 -17.86 10.26
CA LEU A 344 -17.95 -16.81 9.73
C LEU A 344 -17.42 -16.26 8.41
N LYS A 345 -18.29 -16.24 7.39
CA LYS A 345 -17.89 -15.95 5.99
C LYS A 345 -18.36 -14.59 5.48
N GLU A 346 -19.09 -13.81 6.26
CA GLU A 346 -19.67 -12.53 5.84
C GLU A 346 -18.65 -11.44 5.47
N ASP A 347 -17.40 -11.59 5.87
CA ASP A 347 -16.31 -10.67 5.54
C ASP A 347 -15.43 -11.15 4.36
N LEU A 348 -15.74 -12.31 3.76
CA LEU A 348 -14.98 -12.83 2.62
C LEU A 348 -15.30 -12.09 1.31
N VAL A 349 -14.29 -12.02 0.44
CA VAL A 349 -14.40 -11.50 -0.95
C VAL A 349 -15.09 -12.50 -1.84
#